data_d174832c858a29a2de32c0a901f53db8
#
_entry.id   d174832c858a29a2de32c0a901f53db8
#
_cell.length_a   1.000
_cell.length_b   1.000
_cell.length_c   1.000
_cell.angle_alpha   90.00
_cell.angle_beta   90.00
_cell.angle_gamma   90.00
#
_symmetry.space_group_name_H-M   'P 1'
#
loop_
_entity.id
_entity.type
_entity.pdbx_description
1 polymer ?
#
loop_
_entity_poly.entity_id
_entity_poly.type
_entity_poly.pdbx_seq_one_letter_code
_entity_poly.pdbx_strand_id
1 'polypeptide(L)'
;MREIWLIRHGESESNAGLPTSVTQLITLTPKGFAQAACAAAAIDRPPSLIVTSPYLRSRQSAQPAIDRFARARVEEWPVHEFSSLSLANRHNTTPEQRRPLVDAFWERCDPLYVDGDGAESFVALVERASATLERLRRLDDEFAVVFGHGLFTRALLWVFLAGAPAIDARTMRRFRGFASGFAVPNASILKMYVSRSREAHFGGFSVAHLPVDLI
;
A
#
# COMPACT_ATOMS: atom_id res chain seq x y z
N MET A 1 -10.91 13.18 17.58
CA MET A 1 -10.89 12.38 16.35
C MET A 1 -9.44 12.14 16.00
N ARG A 2 -9.03 10.89 15.76
CA ARG A 2 -7.66 10.52 15.38
C ARG A 2 -7.54 10.62 13.87
N GLU A 3 -6.40 11.08 13.38
CA GLU A 3 -6.13 11.21 11.94
C GLU A 3 -5.01 10.27 11.54
N ILE A 4 -5.18 9.54 10.45
CA ILE A 4 -4.20 8.59 9.92
C ILE A 4 -4.03 8.88 8.42
N TRP A 5 -2.80 9.11 8.00
CA TRP A 5 -2.49 9.26 6.59
C TRP A 5 -1.92 7.96 6.05
N LEU A 6 -2.56 7.43 5.02
CA LEU A 6 -2.05 6.30 4.25
C LEU A 6 -1.39 6.87 3.00
N ILE A 7 -0.08 6.70 2.89
CA ILE A 7 0.74 7.27 1.80
C ILE A 7 1.28 6.10 0.96
N ARG A 8 0.95 6.07 -0.33
CA ARG A 8 1.60 5.12 -1.23
C ARG A 8 3.06 5.56 -1.44
N HIS A 9 3.99 4.59 -1.49
CA HIS A 9 5.40 4.88 -1.81
C HIS A 9 5.53 5.67 -3.12
N GLY A 10 6.62 6.43 -3.27
CA GLY A 10 6.99 7.11 -4.50
C GLY A 10 7.21 6.15 -5.67
N GLU A 11 7.39 6.65 -6.86
CA GLU A 11 7.66 5.84 -8.04
C GLU A 11 8.87 4.93 -7.80
N SER A 12 8.73 3.64 -8.09
CA SER A 12 9.79 2.64 -7.97
C SER A 12 10.23 2.15 -9.34
N GLU A 13 11.38 1.48 -9.41
CA GLU A 13 11.87 0.84 -10.63
C GLU A 13 10.78 0.00 -11.32
N SER A 14 9.99 -0.76 -10.54
CA SER A 14 8.87 -1.53 -11.08
C SER A 14 7.77 -0.63 -11.65
N ASN A 15 7.48 0.53 -11.03
CA ASN A 15 6.48 1.46 -11.57
C ASN A 15 6.96 2.14 -12.87
N ALA A 16 8.27 2.36 -12.98
CA ALA A 16 8.92 2.88 -14.20
C ALA A 16 9.06 1.82 -15.32
N GLY A 17 8.54 0.60 -15.12
CA GLY A 17 8.60 -0.45 -16.14
C GLY A 17 9.92 -1.21 -16.21
N LEU A 18 10.85 -0.98 -15.28
CA LEU A 18 12.16 -1.64 -15.29
C LEU A 18 12.06 -3.10 -14.83
N PRO A 19 12.98 -3.98 -15.31
CA PRO A 19 13.06 -5.36 -14.83
C PRO A 19 13.40 -5.39 -13.34
N THR A 20 12.71 -6.25 -12.60
CA THR A 20 12.92 -6.43 -11.15
C THR A 20 12.88 -7.91 -10.79
N SER A 21 13.50 -8.26 -9.66
CA SER A 21 13.55 -9.67 -9.19
C SER A 21 12.95 -9.80 -7.79
N VAL A 22 13.60 -9.29 -6.79
CA VAL A 22 13.21 -9.42 -5.38
C VAL A 22 12.31 -8.25 -5.00
N THR A 23 11.02 -8.51 -4.81
CA THR A 23 10.00 -7.47 -4.56
C THR A 23 10.32 -6.58 -3.36
N GLN A 24 10.93 -7.16 -2.32
CA GLN A 24 11.31 -6.48 -1.09
C GLN A 24 12.41 -5.43 -1.31
N LEU A 25 13.30 -5.65 -2.30
CA LEU A 25 14.49 -4.84 -2.56
C LEU A 25 14.31 -3.80 -3.68
N ILE A 26 13.14 -3.76 -4.33
CA ILE A 26 12.87 -2.76 -5.37
C ILE A 26 12.98 -1.36 -4.77
N THR A 27 13.84 -0.52 -5.37
CA THR A 27 14.14 0.85 -4.91
C THR A 27 13.23 1.88 -5.60
N LEU A 28 13.23 3.10 -5.07
CA LEU A 28 12.63 4.26 -5.72
C LEU A 28 13.48 4.72 -6.90
N THR A 29 12.83 5.32 -7.90
CA THR A 29 13.49 6.12 -8.94
C THR A 29 13.86 7.51 -8.41
N PRO A 30 14.69 8.31 -9.11
CA PRO A 30 14.91 9.71 -8.76
C PRO A 30 13.59 10.50 -8.63
N LYS A 31 12.61 10.28 -9.51
CA LYS A 31 11.25 10.83 -9.40
C LYS A 31 10.58 10.38 -8.09
N GLY A 32 10.69 9.11 -7.75
CA GLY A 32 10.13 8.56 -6.52
C GLY A 32 10.71 9.18 -5.24
N PHE A 33 12.01 9.46 -5.21
CA PHE A 33 12.64 10.18 -4.09
C PHE A 33 12.14 11.62 -3.98
N ALA A 34 11.98 12.33 -5.10
CA ALA A 34 11.39 13.67 -5.11
C ALA A 34 9.93 13.67 -4.61
N GLN A 35 9.13 12.69 -5.06
CA GLN A 35 7.76 12.48 -4.57
C GLN A 35 7.72 12.21 -3.05
N ALA A 36 8.65 11.41 -2.53
CA ALA A 36 8.76 11.12 -1.10
C ALA A 36 9.07 12.38 -0.28
N ALA A 37 9.96 13.24 -0.78
CA ALA A 37 10.26 14.53 -0.14
C ALA A 37 9.02 15.46 -0.12
N CYS A 38 8.26 15.52 -1.21
CA CYS A 38 7.02 16.29 -1.28
C CYS A 38 5.97 15.75 -0.30
N ALA A 39 5.80 14.41 -0.20
CA ALA A 39 4.88 13.80 0.74
C ALA A 39 5.26 14.10 2.20
N ALA A 40 6.55 14.05 2.54
CA ALA A 40 7.03 14.43 3.88
C ALA A 40 6.83 15.92 4.17
N ALA A 41 7.02 16.80 3.18
CA ALA A 41 6.77 18.23 3.32
C ALA A 41 5.29 18.57 3.56
N ALA A 42 4.38 17.78 2.99
CA ALA A 42 2.93 17.93 3.16
C ALA A 42 2.43 17.60 4.57
N ILE A 43 3.20 16.88 5.39
CA ILE A 43 2.85 16.58 6.78
C ILE A 43 2.96 17.88 7.58
N ASP A 44 1.84 18.48 7.91
CA ASP A 44 1.73 19.84 8.49
C ASP A 44 1.98 19.89 10.00
N ARG A 45 1.96 18.76 10.68
CA ARG A 45 2.21 18.64 12.13
C ARG A 45 2.97 17.34 12.45
N PRO A 46 3.70 17.30 13.59
CA PRO A 46 4.43 16.09 13.98
C PRO A 46 3.48 14.89 14.19
N PRO A 47 3.66 13.76 13.48
CA PRO A 47 3.00 12.52 13.82
C PRO A 47 3.61 11.94 15.09
N SER A 48 2.81 11.24 15.91
CA SER A 48 3.31 10.43 17.03
C SER A 48 3.82 9.08 16.58
N LEU A 49 3.33 8.59 15.43
CA LEU A 49 3.69 7.29 14.86
C LEU A 49 3.92 7.41 13.34
N ILE A 50 5.04 6.87 12.88
CA ILE A 50 5.34 6.63 11.46
C ILE A 50 5.44 5.13 11.26
N VAL A 51 4.65 4.58 10.35
CA VAL A 51 4.65 3.16 9.99
C VAL A 51 5.22 2.97 8.59
N THR A 52 6.08 1.97 8.43
CA THR A 52 6.57 1.53 7.11
C THR A 52 6.17 0.09 6.85
N SER A 53 6.10 -0.28 5.58
CA SER A 53 6.14 -1.69 5.19
C SER A 53 7.60 -2.19 5.21
N PRO A 54 7.82 -3.52 5.27
CA PRO A 54 9.18 -4.09 5.21
C PRO A 54 9.87 -3.89 3.85
N TYR A 55 9.17 -3.39 2.82
CA TYR A 55 9.73 -3.22 1.49
C TYR A 55 10.55 -1.92 1.37
N LEU A 56 11.73 -2.03 0.73
CA LEU A 56 12.72 -0.95 0.63
C LEU A 56 12.11 0.38 0.14
N ARG A 57 11.34 0.36 -0.95
CA ARG A 57 10.69 1.57 -1.50
C ARG A 57 9.74 2.27 -0.53
N SER A 58 9.10 1.51 0.38
CA SER A 58 8.26 2.10 1.43
C SER A 58 9.11 2.80 2.50
N ARG A 59 10.19 2.14 2.95
CA ARG A 59 11.14 2.72 3.91
C ARG A 59 11.83 3.96 3.33
N GLN A 60 12.26 3.90 2.06
CA GLN A 60 12.82 5.06 1.36
C GLN A 60 11.83 6.22 1.24
N SER A 61 10.54 5.92 1.02
CA SER A 61 9.50 6.95 0.97
C SER A 61 9.22 7.57 2.34
N ALA A 62 9.39 6.82 3.41
CA ALA A 62 9.19 7.30 4.78
C ALA A 62 10.38 8.09 5.30
N GLN A 63 11.59 7.86 4.78
CA GLN A 63 12.84 8.39 5.33
C GLN A 63 12.82 9.93 5.50
N PRO A 64 12.38 10.75 4.52
CA PRO A 64 12.30 12.20 4.71
C PRO A 64 11.37 12.63 5.86
N ALA A 65 10.28 11.88 6.09
CA ALA A 65 9.39 12.14 7.22
C ALA A 65 10.02 11.72 8.55
N ILE A 66 10.72 10.59 8.59
CA ILE A 66 11.45 10.11 9.79
C ILE A 66 12.53 11.12 10.19
N ASP A 67 13.31 11.61 9.23
CA ASP A 67 14.37 12.61 9.48
C ASP A 67 13.79 13.93 10.00
N ARG A 68 12.63 14.35 9.44
CA ARG A 68 11.96 15.59 9.85
C ARG A 68 11.33 15.49 11.23
N PHE A 69 10.81 14.34 11.60
CA PHE A 69 10.05 14.11 12.84
C PHE A 69 10.74 13.09 13.75
N ALA A 70 11.98 13.37 14.13
CA ALA A 70 12.85 12.46 14.89
C ALA A 70 12.29 11.99 16.26
N ARG A 71 11.22 12.63 16.76
CA ARG A 71 10.52 12.21 17.99
C ARG A 71 9.36 11.25 17.74
N ALA A 72 8.97 11.04 16.48
CA ALA A 72 7.93 10.08 16.13
C ALA A 72 8.42 8.66 16.40
N ARG A 73 7.54 7.82 16.94
CA ARG A 73 7.81 6.38 17.03
C ARG A 73 7.76 5.79 15.62
N VAL A 74 8.76 4.99 15.25
CA VAL A 74 8.84 4.33 13.95
C VAL A 74 8.58 2.83 14.13
N GLU A 75 7.61 2.30 13.39
CA GLU A 75 7.26 0.88 13.43
C GLU A 75 7.21 0.29 12.01
N GLU A 76 7.55 -0.99 11.89
CA GLU A 76 7.36 -1.76 10.68
C GLU A 76 6.11 -2.64 10.84
N TRP A 77 5.15 -2.51 9.90
CA TRP A 77 3.93 -3.31 9.89
C TRP A 77 3.82 -4.13 8.60
N PRO A 78 3.03 -5.24 8.60
CA PRO A 78 2.83 -6.07 7.42
C PRO A 78 1.90 -5.40 6.38
N VAL A 79 2.16 -4.15 6.03
CA VAL A 79 1.41 -3.36 5.04
C VAL A 79 2.07 -3.39 3.65
N HIS A 80 2.82 -4.48 3.36
CA HIS A 80 3.52 -4.67 2.09
C HIS A 80 2.59 -4.94 0.92
N GLU A 81 3.12 -4.76 -0.30
CA GLU A 81 2.36 -4.96 -1.53
C GLU A 81 2.01 -6.44 -1.75
N PHE A 82 0.85 -6.67 -2.32
CA PHE A 82 0.40 -8.00 -2.70
C PHE A 82 1.34 -8.63 -3.74
N SER A 83 1.75 -9.84 -3.46
CA SER A 83 2.64 -10.61 -4.30
C SER A 83 1.93 -11.83 -4.87
N SER A 84 1.16 -11.66 -5.96
CA SER A 84 0.43 -12.77 -6.61
C SER A 84 1.32 -13.79 -7.30
N LEU A 85 2.59 -13.45 -7.61
CA LEU A 85 3.51 -14.31 -8.33
C LEU A 85 4.69 -14.71 -7.45
N SER A 86 5.20 -15.92 -7.68
CA SER A 86 6.41 -16.45 -7.06
C SER A 86 7.66 -15.68 -7.44
N LEU A 87 8.72 -15.87 -6.67
CA LEU A 87 10.04 -15.30 -6.97
C LEU A 87 10.55 -15.75 -8.35
N ALA A 88 10.33 -17.03 -8.70
CA ALA A 88 10.73 -17.58 -10.00
C ALA A 88 10.05 -16.84 -11.17
N ASN A 89 8.74 -16.58 -11.05
CA ASN A 89 7.94 -15.89 -12.07
C ASN A 89 8.18 -14.38 -12.14
N ARG A 90 8.99 -13.83 -11.22
CA ARG A 90 9.35 -12.40 -11.16
C ARG A 90 10.80 -12.11 -11.53
N HIS A 91 11.66 -13.13 -11.53
CA HIS A 91 13.10 -12.94 -11.68
C HIS A 91 13.46 -12.22 -12.98
N ASN A 92 14.06 -11.04 -12.86
CA ASN A 92 14.53 -10.20 -13.97
C ASN A 92 13.46 -9.94 -15.06
N THR A 93 12.23 -9.65 -14.63
CA THR A 93 11.11 -9.38 -15.54
C THR A 93 10.51 -7.99 -15.31
N THR A 94 9.94 -7.42 -16.37
CA THR A 94 9.18 -6.17 -16.30
C THR A 94 7.72 -6.41 -15.87
N PRO A 95 6.99 -5.40 -15.38
CA PRO A 95 5.56 -5.52 -15.11
C PRO A 95 4.75 -5.98 -16.34
N GLU A 96 5.15 -5.53 -17.54
CA GLU A 96 4.50 -5.93 -18.79
C GLU A 96 4.69 -7.43 -19.09
N GLN A 97 5.91 -7.93 -18.94
CA GLN A 97 6.20 -9.35 -19.10
C GLN A 97 5.46 -10.24 -18.10
N ARG A 98 5.21 -9.75 -16.89
CA ARG A 98 4.45 -10.45 -15.85
C ARG A 98 2.93 -10.39 -16.03
N ARG A 99 2.42 -9.45 -16.84
CA ARG A 99 0.98 -9.21 -16.99
C ARG A 99 0.19 -10.47 -17.31
N PRO A 100 0.58 -11.33 -18.27
CA PRO A 100 -0.16 -12.56 -18.55
C PRO A 100 -0.28 -13.51 -17.35
N LEU A 101 0.79 -13.63 -16.54
CA LEU A 101 0.78 -14.48 -15.34
C LEU A 101 -0.09 -13.88 -14.24
N VAL A 102 -0.06 -12.55 -14.06
CA VAL A 102 -0.94 -11.83 -13.12
C VAL A 102 -2.41 -11.98 -13.53
N ASP A 103 -2.71 -11.86 -14.83
CA ASP A 103 -4.07 -12.04 -15.33
C ASP A 103 -4.55 -13.48 -15.13
N ALA A 104 -3.73 -14.48 -15.41
CA ALA A 104 -4.03 -15.89 -15.14
C ALA A 104 -4.29 -16.17 -13.64
N PHE A 105 -3.53 -15.53 -12.72
CA PHE A 105 -3.80 -15.60 -11.27
C PHE A 105 -5.22 -15.14 -10.94
N TRP A 106 -5.63 -13.99 -11.49
CA TRP A 106 -6.96 -13.44 -11.22
C TRP A 106 -8.09 -14.21 -11.93
N GLU A 107 -7.84 -14.74 -13.13
CA GLU A 107 -8.82 -15.53 -13.89
C GLU A 107 -9.10 -16.89 -13.26
N ARG A 108 -8.12 -17.46 -12.59
CA ARG A 108 -8.28 -18.70 -11.81
C ARG A 108 -9.39 -18.56 -10.77
N CYS A 109 -9.59 -17.39 -10.20
CA CYS A 109 -10.60 -17.13 -9.16
C CYS A 109 -10.56 -18.11 -7.98
N ASP A 110 -9.37 -18.60 -7.65
CA ASP A 110 -9.12 -19.44 -6.48
C ASP A 110 -8.46 -18.61 -5.37
N PRO A 111 -9.21 -18.22 -4.31
CA PRO A 111 -8.69 -17.36 -3.26
C PRO A 111 -7.56 -17.98 -2.44
N LEU A 112 -7.45 -19.30 -2.41
CA LEU A 112 -6.42 -20.04 -1.66
C LEU A 112 -5.16 -20.29 -2.49
N TYR A 113 -5.21 -20.08 -3.81
CA TYR A 113 -4.08 -20.34 -4.69
C TYR A 113 -2.88 -19.47 -4.34
N VAL A 114 -1.72 -20.11 -4.27
CA VAL A 114 -0.38 -19.51 -4.11
C VAL A 114 0.48 -19.98 -5.28
N ASP A 115 1.07 -19.04 -6.02
CA ASP A 115 1.88 -19.31 -7.22
C ASP A 115 3.24 -19.99 -6.91
N GLY A 116 3.62 -20.05 -5.64
CA GLY A 116 4.87 -20.65 -5.17
C GLY A 116 5.62 -19.73 -4.19
N ASP A 117 6.91 -19.99 -4.01
CA ASP A 117 7.73 -19.29 -3.01
C ASP A 117 7.70 -17.77 -3.14
N GLY A 118 7.40 -17.08 -2.05
CA GLY A 118 7.32 -15.63 -2.00
C GLY A 118 6.03 -15.04 -2.56
N ALA A 119 5.08 -15.88 -3.03
CA ALA A 119 3.74 -15.44 -3.40
C ALA A 119 2.79 -15.45 -2.19
N GLU A 120 1.72 -14.69 -2.31
CA GLU A 120 0.65 -14.55 -1.32
C GLU A 120 -0.69 -14.95 -1.95
N SER A 121 -1.55 -15.68 -1.23
CA SER A 121 -2.91 -15.95 -1.67
C SER A 121 -3.81 -14.72 -1.51
N PHE A 122 -4.93 -14.69 -2.22
CA PHE A 122 -5.92 -13.61 -2.03
C PHE A 122 -6.51 -13.62 -0.62
N VAL A 123 -6.68 -14.79 -0.01
CA VAL A 123 -7.12 -14.92 1.41
C VAL A 123 -6.15 -14.20 2.32
N ALA A 124 -4.85 -14.48 2.22
CA ALA A 124 -3.83 -13.86 3.07
C ALA A 124 -3.79 -12.33 2.91
N LEU A 125 -3.97 -11.80 1.69
CA LEU A 125 -4.09 -10.37 1.44
C LEU A 125 -5.27 -9.76 2.21
N VAL A 126 -6.46 -10.37 2.10
CA VAL A 126 -7.69 -9.85 2.73
C VAL A 126 -7.61 -9.94 4.26
N GLU A 127 -7.10 -11.03 4.80
CA GLU A 127 -6.88 -11.20 6.25
C GLU A 127 -5.91 -10.16 6.80
N ARG A 128 -4.79 -9.92 6.10
CA ARG A 128 -3.79 -8.92 6.46
C ARG A 128 -4.35 -7.51 6.38
N ALA A 129 -5.15 -7.19 5.37
CA ALA A 129 -5.85 -5.91 5.25
C ALA A 129 -6.87 -5.72 6.38
N SER A 130 -7.62 -6.77 6.74
CA SER A 130 -8.59 -6.76 7.85
C SER A 130 -7.90 -6.52 9.19
N ALA A 131 -6.83 -7.25 9.47
CA ALA A 131 -6.05 -7.09 10.70
C ALA A 131 -5.43 -5.67 10.79
N THR A 132 -4.95 -5.13 9.66
CA THR A 132 -4.42 -3.76 9.61
C THR A 132 -5.52 -2.73 9.87
N LEU A 133 -6.71 -2.87 9.27
CA LEU A 133 -7.83 -1.96 9.51
C LEU A 133 -8.23 -1.93 11.00
N GLU A 134 -8.32 -3.10 11.63
CA GLU A 134 -8.63 -3.19 13.06
C GLU A 134 -7.52 -2.59 13.94
N ARG A 135 -6.24 -2.77 13.56
CA ARG A 135 -5.12 -2.14 14.26
C ARG A 135 -5.20 -0.61 14.15
N LEU A 136 -5.50 -0.06 12.97
CA LEU A 136 -5.67 1.37 12.73
C LEU A 136 -6.85 1.95 13.57
N ARG A 137 -7.97 1.23 13.65
CA ARG A 137 -9.12 1.63 14.47
C ARG A 137 -8.81 1.69 15.97
N ARG A 138 -7.86 0.87 16.43
CA ARG A 138 -7.46 0.75 17.84
C ARG A 138 -6.27 1.61 18.22
N LEU A 139 -5.63 2.30 17.26
CA LEU A 139 -4.54 3.22 17.58
C LEU A 139 -5.00 4.28 18.58
N ASP A 140 -4.17 4.56 19.57
CA ASP A 140 -4.38 5.66 20.51
C ASP A 140 -3.67 6.95 20.07
N ASP A 141 -2.84 6.85 19.04
CA ASP A 141 -2.12 7.96 18.43
C ASP A 141 -3.09 8.99 17.82
N GLU A 142 -2.95 10.26 18.18
CA GLU A 142 -3.81 11.33 17.62
C GLU A 142 -3.55 11.56 16.15
N PHE A 143 -2.29 11.40 15.74
CA PHE A 143 -1.88 11.50 14.34
C PHE A 143 -0.80 10.47 14.00
N ALA A 144 -1.09 9.62 13.00
CA ALA A 144 -0.18 8.61 12.49
C ALA A 144 -0.04 8.70 10.97
N VAL A 145 1.13 8.32 10.46
CA VAL A 145 1.41 8.26 9.01
C VAL A 145 1.89 6.85 8.66
N VAL A 146 1.27 6.24 7.66
CA VAL A 146 1.56 4.87 7.20
C VAL A 146 2.02 4.91 5.75
N PHE A 147 3.27 4.58 5.51
CA PHE A 147 3.82 4.42 4.18
C PHE A 147 3.60 2.98 3.69
N GLY A 148 2.82 2.82 2.64
CA GLY A 148 2.39 1.53 2.11
C GLY A 148 2.38 1.47 0.58
N HIS A 149 1.46 0.67 0.02
CA HIS A 149 1.46 0.26 -1.37
C HIS A 149 0.08 0.37 -2.01
N GLY A 150 0.06 0.39 -3.35
CA GLY A 150 -1.16 0.66 -4.11
C GLY A 150 -2.24 -0.41 -3.98
N LEU A 151 -1.90 -1.69 -4.20
CA LEU A 151 -2.91 -2.75 -4.13
C LEU A 151 -3.30 -3.07 -2.68
N PHE A 152 -2.35 -2.99 -1.75
CA PHE A 152 -2.66 -3.15 -0.33
C PHE A 152 -3.63 -2.06 0.19
N THR A 153 -3.44 -0.80 -0.22
CA THR A 153 -4.38 0.28 0.12
C THR A 153 -5.77 0.02 -0.48
N ARG A 154 -5.85 -0.52 -1.70
CA ARG A 154 -7.13 -0.94 -2.28
C ARG A 154 -7.77 -2.09 -1.50
N ALA A 155 -6.97 -3.06 -1.02
CA ALA A 155 -7.48 -4.14 -0.19
C ALA A 155 -8.02 -3.62 1.15
N LEU A 156 -7.34 -2.67 1.78
CA LEU A 156 -7.79 -2.02 3.00
C LEU A 156 -9.13 -1.29 2.80
N LEU A 157 -9.25 -0.52 1.72
CA LEU A 157 -10.51 0.16 1.36
C LEU A 157 -11.62 -0.83 1.02
N TRP A 158 -11.30 -1.90 0.31
CA TRP A 158 -12.26 -2.96 0.00
C TRP A 158 -12.84 -3.60 1.26
N VAL A 159 -11.98 -3.98 2.21
CA VAL A 159 -12.40 -4.56 3.49
C VAL A 159 -13.26 -3.57 4.28
N PHE A 160 -12.89 -2.29 4.28
CA PHE A 160 -13.69 -1.25 4.93
C PHE A 160 -15.09 -1.11 4.33
N LEU A 161 -15.20 -1.08 2.99
CA LEU A 161 -16.47 -0.86 2.28
C LEU A 161 -17.36 -2.11 2.26
N ALA A 162 -16.77 -3.28 2.16
CA ALA A 162 -17.49 -4.55 2.04
C ALA A 162 -17.86 -5.17 3.41
N GLY A 163 -17.34 -4.63 4.51
CA GLY A 163 -17.37 -5.29 5.81
C GLY A 163 -16.43 -6.50 5.81
N ALA A 164 -16.71 -7.54 6.59
CA ALA A 164 -15.96 -8.80 6.59
C ALA A 164 -16.63 -9.81 5.62
N PRO A 165 -16.43 -9.70 4.29
CA PRO A 165 -17.11 -10.58 3.34
C PRO A 165 -16.51 -11.98 3.41
N ALA A 166 -17.32 -13.00 3.10
CA ALA A 166 -16.78 -14.33 2.84
C ALA A 166 -15.73 -14.25 1.73
N ILE A 167 -14.58 -14.90 1.93
CA ILE A 167 -13.48 -14.86 0.96
C ILE A 167 -13.64 -16.07 0.02
N ASP A 168 -14.34 -15.85 -1.08
CA ASP A 168 -14.64 -16.84 -2.11
C ASP A 168 -14.29 -16.31 -3.53
N ALA A 169 -14.50 -17.15 -4.53
CA ALA A 169 -14.26 -16.81 -5.94
C ALA A 169 -15.06 -15.57 -6.39
N ARG A 170 -16.27 -15.37 -5.88
CA ARG A 170 -17.11 -14.21 -6.22
C ARG A 170 -16.53 -12.94 -5.63
N THR A 171 -16.10 -12.98 -4.39
CA THR A 171 -15.46 -11.87 -3.69
C THR A 171 -14.14 -11.49 -4.37
N MET A 172 -13.32 -12.48 -4.76
CA MET A 172 -12.08 -12.24 -5.49
C MET A 172 -12.31 -11.54 -6.84
N ARG A 173 -13.31 -11.95 -7.62
CA ARG A 173 -13.71 -11.27 -8.88
C ARG A 173 -14.17 -9.82 -8.63
N ARG A 174 -15.01 -9.60 -7.63
CA ARG A 174 -15.49 -8.25 -7.28
C ARG A 174 -14.35 -7.34 -6.84
N PHE A 175 -13.42 -7.86 -6.03
CA PHE A 175 -12.21 -7.14 -5.65
C PHE A 175 -11.35 -6.78 -6.86
N ARG A 176 -11.15 -7.72 -7.80
CA ARG A 176 -10.39 -7.43 -9.05
C ARG A 176 -11.02 -6.29 -9.83
N GLY A 177 -12.35 -6.28 -10.00
CA GLY A 177 -13.08 -5.18 -10.65
C GLY A 177 -12.92 -3.85 -9.91
N PHE A 178 -13.08 -3.84 -8.59
CA PHE A 178 -12.85 -2.66 -7.76
C PHE A 178 -11.39 -2.15 -7.88
N ALA A 179 -10.42 -3.03 -7.73
CA ALA A 179 -9.01 -2.67 -7.76
C ALA A 179 -8.57 -2.14 -9.14
N SER A 180 -9.17 -2.61 -10.23
CA SER A 180 -8.88 -2.14 -11.59
C SER A 180 -9.46 -0.76 -11.86
N GLY A 181 -10.61 -0.43 -11.27
CA GLY A 181 -11.26 0.88 -11.44
C GLY A 181 -10.79 1.97 -10.47
N PHE A 182 -9.95 1.63 -9.49
CA PHE A 182 -9.60 2.55 -8.42
C PHE A 182 -8.10 2.88 -8.45
N ALA A 183 -7.76 4.04 -9.00
CA ALA A 183 -6.37 4.49 -9.07
C ALA A 183 -5.85 4.95 -7.69
N VAL A 184 -4.64 4.53 -7.35
CA VAL A 184 -3.88 5.02 -6.20
C VAL A 184 -2.53 5.51 -6.74
N PRO A 185 -2.37 6.80 -7.07
CA PRO A 185 -1.13 7.34 -7.62
C PRO A 185 0.07 7.19 -6.67
N ASN A 186 1.30 7.18 -7.20
CA ASN A 186 2.50 7.19 -6.38
C ASN A 186 2.54 8.43 -5.48
N ALA A 187 3.01 8.27 -4.26
CA ALA A 187 3.04 9.29 -3.21
C ALA A 187 1.67 9.94 -2.88
N SER A 188 0.54 9.41 -3.39
CA SER A 188 -0.79 9.90 -3.00
C SER A 188 -1.04 9.69 -1.52
N ILE A 189 -1.77 10.64 -0.92
CA ILE A 189 -2.19 10.64 0.48
C ILE A 189 -3.67 10.33 0.55
N LEU A 190 -4.05 9.29 1.28
CA LEU A 190 -5.42 8.98 1.67
C LEU A 190 -5.56 9.23 3.17
N LYS A 191 -6.44 10.14 3.54
CA LYS A 191 -6.71 10.43 4.95
C LYS A 191 -7.80 9.51 5.49
N MET A 192 -7.55 8.94 6.66
CA MET A 192 -8.51 8.16 7.45
C MET A 192 -8.71 8.86 8.79
N TYR A 193 -9.94 8.96 9.21
CA TYR A 193 -10.32 9.54 10.48
C TYR A 193 -11.00 8.48 11.34
N VAL A 194 -10.62 8.40 12.61
CA VAL A 194 -11.20 7.43 13.55
C VAL A 194 -11.80 8.17 14.74
N SER A 195 -13.08 7.96 15.00
CA SER A 195 -13.80 8.53 16.12
C SER A 195 -13.38 7.91 17.48
N ARG A 196 -13.84 8.46 18.59
CA ARG A 196 -13.66 7.85 19.91
C ARG A 196 -14.41 6.51 20.04
N SER A 197 -15.50 6.34 19.29
CA SER A 197 -16.26 5.08 19.18
C SER A 197 -15.62 4.06 18.23
N ARG A 198 -14.42 4.37 17.67
CA ARG A 198 -13.66 3.53 16.72
C ARG A 198 -14.33 3.39 15.34
N GLU A 199 -15.27 4.25 15.03
CA GLU A 199 -15.81 4.36 13.67
C GLU A 199 -14.77 5.04 12.78
N ALA A 200 -14.57 4.47 11.59
CA ALA A 200 -13.63 4.98 10.60
C ALA A 200 -14.35 5.67 9.45
N HIS A 201 -13.74 6.75 8.94
CA HIS A 201 -14.15 7.38 7.70
C HIS A 201 -12.92 7.60 6.83
N PHE A 202 -13.05 7.48 5.53
CA PHE A 202 -12.00 7.82 4.59
C PHE A 202 -12.34 9.10 3.84
N GLY A 203 -11.34 9.98 3.70
CA GLY A 203 -11.35 11.08 2.75
C GLY A 203 -11.01 10.60 1.34
N GLY A 204 -10.90 11.54 0.42
CA GLY A 204 -10.43 11.24 -0.94
C GLY A 204 -8.90 11.08 -0.98
N PHE A 205 -8.40 10.50 -2.09
CA PHE A 205 -6.98 10.57 -2.43
C PHE A 205 -6.60 11.98 -2.86
N SER A 206 -5.44 12.41 -2.43
CA SER A 206 -4.86 13.69 -2.81
C SER A 206 -3.44 13.51 -3.34
N VAL A 207 -3.14 14.21 -4.41
CA VAL A 207 -1.80 14.43 -4.97
C VAL A 207 -1.48 15.92 -5.05
N ALA A 208 -2.30 16.77 -4.43
CA ALA A 208 -2.18 18.23 -4.51
C ALA A 208 -0.86 18.81 -3.95
N HIS A 209 -0.13 17.99 -3.18
CA HIS A 209 1.19 18.31 -2.66
C HIS A 209 2.32 18.02 -3.65
N LEU A 210 2.01 17.34 -4.77
CA LEU A 210 3.00 17.04 -5.81
C LEU A 210 2.98 18.14 -6.88
N PRO A 211 4.13 18.64 -7.31
CA PRO A 211 4.27 19.38 -8.56
C PRO A 211 3.74 18.58 -9.75
N VAL A 212 3.26 19.26 -10.80
CA VAL A 212 2.62 18.62 -11.96
C VAL A 212 3.55 17.61 -12.67
N ASP A 213 4.83 17.91 -12.73
CA ASP A 213 5.87 17.03 -13.31
C ASP A 213 6.18 15.78 -12.47
N LEU A 214 5.71 15.74 -11.23
CA LEU A 214 5.85 14.60 -10.33
C LEU A 214 4.58 13.74 -10.19
N ILE A 215 3.48 14.13 -10.82
CA ILE A 215 2.23 13.34 -10.80
C ILE A 215 2.30 12.12 -11.73
#